data_2baeeef184a115520157c57e340fdcce
#
_entry.id   2baeeef184a115520157c57e340fdcce
#
_cell.length_a   1.000
_cell.length_b   1.000
_cell.length_c   1.000
_cell.angle_alpha   90.00
_cell.angle_beta   90.00
_cell.angle_gamma   90.00
#
_symmetry.space_group_name_H-M   'P 1'
#
loop_
_entity.id
_entity.type
_entity.pdbx_description
1 polymer ?
#
loop_
_entity_poly.entity_id
_entity_poly.type
_entity_poly.pdbx_seq_one_letter_code
_entity_poly.pdbx_strand_id
1 'polypeptide(L)'
;PLRRQRQMCIRDRIEYCIADAKEKGRSGICMLGAKKQKSWLSDQSFAKKFGFEVVDTTDNGYELLALSFDGTVPKFAPNAKNLKIESEELTIYYDMQCPYIYKYIEMIKQYCETNDVPVSFIQVDTLQKAKELPCVFNNFAVFYKGSFETVNLPTIDYLKRILKK
;
A
#
# COMPACT_ATOMS: atom_id res chain seq x y z
N PRO A 1 -2.93 -32.57 1.18
CA PRO A 1 -2.76 -32.41 -0.27
C PRO A 1 -2.92 -30.93 -0.71
N LEU A 2 -4.00 -30.24 -0.31
CA LEU A 2 -4.30 -28.86 -0.74
C LEU A 2 -3.24 -27.83 -0.35
N ARG A 3 -2.59 -27.97 0.81
CA ARG A 3 -1.54 -27.04 1.26
C ARG A 3 -0.26 -27.18 0.44
N ARG A 4 0.13 -28.43 0.08
CA ARG A 4 1.28 -28.68 -0.81
C ARG A 4 1.02 -28.16 -2.22
N GLN A 5 -0.17 -28.38 -2.78
CA GLN A 5 -0.55 -27.87 -4.11
C GLN A 5 -0.52 -26.35 -4.17
N ARG A 6 -1.03 -25.64 -3.15
CA ARG A 6 -0.95 -24.17 -3.08
C ARG A 6 0.50 -23.66 -3.03
N GLN A 7 1.37 -24.34 -2.28
CA GLN A 7 2.79 -23.96 -2.21
C GLN A 7 3.52 -24.19 -3.53
N MET A 8 3.22 -25.27 -4.26
CA MET A 8 3.74 -25.50 -5.62
C MET A 8 3.27 -24.39 -6.56
N CYS A 9 1.97 -24.11 -6.64
CA CYS A 9 1.44 -23.06 -7.51
C CYS A 9 2.03 -21.67 -7.21
N ILE A 10 2.35 -21.35 -5.95
CA ILE A 10 2.96 -20.08 -5.60
C ILE A 10 4.42 -20.04 -6.03
N ARG A 11 5.16 -21.12 -5.83
CA ARG A 11 6.55 -21.26 -6.29
C ARG A 11 6.63 -21.09 -7.80
N ASP A 12 5.82 -21.84 -8.54
CA ASP A 12 5.79 -21.82 -10.00
C ASP A 12 5.51 -20.39 -10.53
N ARG A 13 4.61 -19.65 -9.87
CA ARG A 13 4.33 -18.26 -10.23
C ARG A 13 5.52 -17.33 -10.01
N ILE A 14 6.24 -17.46 -8.89
CA ILE A 14 7.43 -16.65 -8.63
C ILE A 14 8.53 -16.99 -9.63
N GLU A 15 8.77 -18.28 -9.90
CA GLU A 15 9.76 -18.73 -10.89
C GLU A 15 9.40 -18.22 -12.29
N TYR A 16 8.12 -18.24 -12.65
CA TYR A 16 7.64 -17.64 -13.90
C TYR A 16 7.90 -16.11 -13.95
N CYS A 17 7.57 -15.38 -12.89
CA CYS A 17 7.83 -13.94 -12.82
C CYS A 17 9.33 -13.62 -12.93
N ILE A 18 10.21 -14.43 -12.32
CA ILE A 18 11.65 -14.29 -12.43
C ILE A 18 12.13 -14.52 -13.88
N ALA A 19 11.64 -15.57 -14.51
CA ALA A 19 11.98 -15.89 -15.91
C ALA A 19 11.52 -14.77 -16.87
N ASP A 20 10.26 -14.34 -16.75
CA ASP A 20 9.67 -13.27 -17.56
C ASP A 20 10.43 -11.92 -17.38
N ALA A 21 10.78 -11.57 -16.15
CA ALA A 21 11.53 -10.36 -15.87
C ALA A 21 12.95 -10.40 -16.49
N LYS A 22 13.62 -11.54 -16.43
CA LYS A 22 14.94 -11.74 -17.06
C LYS A 22 14.85 -11.68 -18.59
N GLU A 23 13.86 -12.35 -19.18
CA GLU A 23 13.61 -12.32 -20.63
C GLU A 23 13.36 -10.87 -21.13
N LYS A 24 12.68 -10.06 -20.34
CA LYS A 24 12.42 -8.64 -20.60
C LYS A 24 13.58 -7.72 -20.27
N GLY A 25 14.75 -8.25 -19.92
CA GLY A 25 15.95 -7.46 -19.57
C GLY A 25 15.77 -6.55 -18.35
N ARG A 26 14.93 -6.95 -17.36
CA ARG A 26 14.74 -6.16 -16.15
C ARG A 26 15.86 -6.42 -15.15
N SER A 27 16.22 -5.39 -14.39
CA SER A 27 17.27 -5.45 -13.36
C SER A 27 16.89 -6.28 -12.13
N GLY A 28 15.62 -6.62 -11.97
CA GLY A 28 15.14 -7.41 -10.84
C GLY A 28 13.63 -7.35 -10.68
N ILE A 29 13.17 -7.89 -9.57
CA ILE A 29 11.76 -7.84 -9.15
C ILE A 29 11.72 -7.23 -7.76
N CYS A 30 10.75 -6.34 -7.50
CA CYS A 30 10.49 -5.84 -6.17
C CYS A 30 9.02 -6.05 -5.77
N MET A 31 8.79 -6.11 -4.47
CA MET A 31 7.46 -6.23 -3.89
C MET A 31 7.38 -5.51 -2.56
N LEU A 32 6.16 -5.13 -2.19
CA LEU A 32 5.89 -4.58 -0.88
C LEU A 32 5.78 -5.71 0.15
N GLY A 33 6.39 -5.52 1.29
CA GLY A 33 6.34 -6.40 2.45
C GLY A 33 6.18 -5.64 3.75
N ALA A 34 6.17 -6.36 4.84
CA ALA A 34 6.18 -5.80 6.18
C ALA A 34 6.90 -6.74 7.14
N LYS A 35 7.56 -6.19 8.17
CA LYS A 35 8.21 -6.96 9.22
C LYS A 35 7.20 -7.81 10.01
N LYS A 36 6.01 -7.26 10.24
CA LYS A 36 4.87 -7.95 10.86
C LYS A 36 3.73 -8.01 9.87
N GLN A 37 2.98 -9.11 9.86
CA GLN A 37 1.81 -9.28 9.01
C GLN A 37 0.83 -8.11 9.20
N LYS A 38 0.37 -7.55 8.10
CA LYS A 38 -0.72 -6.55 8.04
C LYS A 38 -1.96 -7.20 7.44
N SER A 39 -3.14 -6.60 7.62
CA SER A 39 -4.44 -7.18 7.20
C SER A 39 -4.51 -7.57 5.72
N TRP A 40 -3.81 -6.86 4.85
CA TRP A 40 -3.82 -7.06 3.39
C TRP A 40 -2.44 -7.41 2.81
N LEU A 41 -1.43 -7.56 3.66
CA LEU A 41 -0.05 -7.77 3.24
C LEU A 41 0.59 -8.90 4.06
N SER A 42 1.13 -9.89 3.38
CA SER A 42 1.90 -10.96 4.00
C SER A 42 3.21 -10.44 4.60
N ASP A 43 3.71 -11.14 5.60
CA ASP A 43 5.03 -10.86 6.14
C ASP A 43 6.15 -11.18 5.13
N GLN A 44 7.36 -10.71 5.44
CA GLN A 44 8.52 -10.87 4.55
C GLN A 44 9.02 -12.31 4.41
N SER A 45 8.61 -13.22 5.30
CA SER A 45 9.17 -14.59 5.35
C SER A 45 8.91 -15.39 4.08
N PHE A 46 7.80 -15.12 3.42
CA PHE A 46 7.47 -15.74 2.15
C PHE A 46 8.47 -15.32 1.05
N ALA A 47 8.66 -14.03 0.83
CA ALA A 47 9.54 -13.50 -0.20
C ALA A 47 11.01 -13.91 0.02
N LYS A 48 11.48 -13.90 1.27
CA LYS A 48 12.85 -14.33 1.63
C LYS A 48 13.17 -15.75 1.21
N LYS A 49 12.20 -16.67 1.19
CA LYS A 49 12.39 -18.05 0.70
C LYS A 49 12.75 -18.13 -0.80
N PHE A 50 12.49 -17.06 -1.54
CA PHE A 50 12.81 -16.93 -2.97
C PHE A 50 13.99 -16.00 -3.23
N GLY A 51 14.77 -15.66 -2.21
CA GLY A 51 15.96 -14.84 -2.32
C GLY A 51 15.70 -13.33 -2.32
N PHE A 52 14.49 -12.87 -2.00
CA PHE A 52 14.25 -11.44 -1.82
C PHE A 52 14.89 -10.95 -0.53
N GLU A 53 15.49 -9.78 -0.60
CA GLU A 53 16.07 -9.08 0.54
C GLU A 53 15.32 -7.79 0.85
N VAL A 54 15.32 -7.37 2.11
CA VAL A 54 14.78 -6.06 2.51
C VAL A 54 15.80 -5.01 2.11
N VAL A 55 15.44 -4.14 1.18
CA VAL A 55 16.33 -3.11 0.62
C VAL A 55 16.01 -1.70 1.10
N ASP A 56 14.78 -1.48 1.57
CA ASP A 56 14.35 -0.19 2.12
C ASP A 56 13.17 -0.37 3.08
N THR A 57 12.97 0.60 3.99
CA THR A 57 11.92 0.56 5.01
C THR A 57 11.27 1.92 5.20
N THR A 58 10.06 1.92 5.78
CA THR A 58 9.35 3.13 6.21
C THR A 58 9.09 3.08 7.71
N ASP A 59 8.94 4.25 8.35
CA ASP A 59 8.70 4.36 9.80
C ASP A 59 7.39 3.71 10.25
N ASN A 60 6.39 3.65 9.36
CA ASN A 60 5.12 2.97 9.63
C ASN A 60 5.15 1.46 9.34
N GLY A 61 6.35 0.88 9.15
CA GLY A 61 6.61 -0.56 9.14
C GLY A 61 6.37 -1.28 7.82
N TYR A 62 6.38 -0.58 6.70
CA TYR A 62 6.47 -1.19 5.38
C TYR A 62 7.93 -1.46 5.00
N GLU A 63 8.14 -2.50 4.23
CA GLU A 63 9.45 -2.93 3.72
C GLU A 63 9.37 -3.09 2.21
N LEU A 64 10.39 -2.58 1.51
CA LEU A 64 10.61 -2.88 0.11
C LEU A 64 11.51 -4.12 0.05
N LEU A 65 10.99 -5.18 -0.55
CA LEU A 65 11.71 -6.41 -0.79
C LEU A 65 12.14 -6.44 -2.26
N ALA A 66 13.37 -6.78 -2.54
CA ALA A 66 13.88 -6.89 -3.89
C ALA A 66 14.69 -8.17 -4.11
N LEU A 67 14.55 -8.72 -5.32
CA LEU A 67 15.41 -9.75 -5.89
C LEU A 67 16.11 -9.11 -7.09
N SER A 68 17.35 -8.68 -6.88
CA SER A 68 18.16 -8.06 -7.94
C SER A 68 18.83 -9.11 -8.81
N PHE A 69 18.95 -8.83 -10.12
CA PHE A 69 19.65 -9.70 -11.08
C PHE A 69 21.04 -9.14 -11.48
N ASP A 70 21.25 -7.85 -11.28
CA ASP A 70 22.45 -7.12 -11.73
C ASP A 70 23.07 -6.21 -10.64
N GLY A 71 22.59 -6.34 -9.38
CA GLY A 71 23.03 -5.51 -8.27
C GLY A 71 22.27 -4.19 -8.11
N THR A 72 21.32 -3.87 -9.00
CA THR A 72 20.46 -2.68 -8.85
C THR A 72 19.56 -2.81 -7.63
N VAL A 73 19.57 -1.81 -6.75
CA VAL A 73 18.79 -1.78 -5.51
C VAL A 73 17.73 -0.70 -5.59
N PRO A 74 16.42 -1.05 -5.65
CA PRO A 74 15.35 -0.08 -5.64
C PRO A 74 15.18 0.57 -4.25
N LYS A 75 14.57 1.77 -4.22
CA LYS A 75 14.23 2.49 -2.99
C LYS A 75 12.81 3.02 -3.08
N PHE A 76 12.16 3.22 -1.93
CA PHE A 76 10.94 4.01 -1.88
C PHE A 76 11.22 5.45 -2.33
N ALA A 77 10.26 6.05 -3.02
CA ALA A 77 10.32 7.48 -3.29
C ALA A 77 10.34 8.27 -1.97
N PRO A 78 11.12 9.36 -1.85
CA PRO A 78 11.22 10.12 -0.59
C PRO A 78 9.86 10.59 -0.04
N ASN A 79 8.96 11.02 -0.92
CA ASN A 79 7.62 11.43 -0.54
C ASN A 79 6.78 10.29 0.08
N ALA A 80 6.96 9.05 -0.36
CA ALA A 80 6.25 7.90 0.21
C ALA A 80 6.59 7.61 1.69
N LYS A 81 7.65 8.20 2.21
CA LYS A 81 8.09 8.14 3.61
C LYS A 81 7.66 9.34 4.45
N ASN A 82 7.10 10.38 3.82
CA ASN A 82 6.82 11.66 4.49
C ASN A 82 5.73 11.54 5.54
N LEU A 83 4.66 10.80 5.26
CA LEU A 83 3.50 10.58 6.14
C LEU A 83 2.79 11.87 6.58
N LYS A 84 2.97 12.95 5.82
CA LYS A 84 2.40 14.28 6.10
C LYS A 84 1.87 14.92 4.82
N ILE A 85 0.82 15.73 4.98
CA ILE A 85 0.25 16.61 3.95
C ILE A 85 0.04 18.00 4.53
N GLU A 86 -0.18 19.00 3.67
CA GLU A 86 -0.43 20.38 4.10
C GLU A 86 -1.85 20.58 4.62
N SER A 87 -2.82 19.80 4.11
CA SER A 87 -4.23 19.94 4.48
C SER A 87 -4.48 19.47 5.91
N GLU A 88 -5.13 20.32 6.72
CA GLU A 88 -5.60 19.99 8.07
C GLU A 88 -6.93 19.22 8.08
N GLU A 89 -7.66 19.24 6.96
CA GLU A 89 -8.94 18.55 6.81
C GLU A 89 -8.76 17.03 6.70
N LEU A 90 -9.86 16.30 6.91
CA LEU A 90 -9.91 14.87 6.57
C LEU A 90 -9.65 14.71 5.08
N THR A 91 -8.53 14.10 4.73
CA THR A 91 -8.14 13.88 3.33
C THR A 91 -8.03 12.40 3.05
N ILE A 92 -8.72 11.94 2.01
CA ILE A 92 -8.80 10.53 1.63
C ILE A 92 -8.27 10.37 0.21
N TYR A 93 -7.16 9.65 0.08
CA TYR A 93 -6.66 9.17 -1.20
C TYR A 93 -7.25 7.80 -1.48
N TYR A 94 -7.72 7.57 -2.70
CA TYR A 94 -8.29 6.29 -3.10
C TYR A 94 -8.08 6.01 -4.58
N ASP A 95 -8.07 4.73 -4.95
CA ASP A 95 -8.21 4.29 -6.32
C ASP A 95 -9.42 3.33 -6.48
N MET A 96 -9.85 3.09 -7.72
CA MET A 96 -11.03 2.30 -8.01
C MET A 96 -10.71 0.83 -8.39
N GLN A 97 -9.49 0.35 -8.12
CA GLN A 97 -9.10 -1.03 -8.42
C GLN A 97 -9.85 -2.06 -7.55
N CYS A 98 -10.19 -1.67 -6.32
CA CYS A 98 -10.96 -2.52 -5.41
C CYS A 98 -12.45 -2.19 -5.49
N PRO A 99 -13.34 -3.15 -5.80
CA PRO A 99 -14.78 -2.90 -5.95
C PRO A 99 -15.47 -2.42 -4.67
N TYR A 100 -14.84 -2.64 -3.51
CA TYR A 100 -15.38 -2.18 -2.22
C TYR A 100 -15.16 -0.68 -1.96
N ILE A 101 -14.18 -0.04 -2.62
CA ILE A 101 -13.81 1.35 -2.36
C ILE A 101 -15.00 2.28 -2.54
N TYR A 102 -15.76 2.15 -3.63
CA TYR A 102 -16.93 2.99 -3.90
C TYR A 102 -17.90 3.03 -2.70
N LYS A 103 -18.26 1.87 -2.16
CA LYS A 103 -19.15 1.78 -1.01
C LYS A 103 -18.61 2.51 0.23
N TYR A 104 -17.30 2.42 0.48
CA TYR A 104 -16.66 3.09 1.61
C TYR A 104 -16.59 4.60 1.41
N ILE A 105 -16.30 5.06 0.19
CA ILE A 105 -16.31 6.50 -0.14
C ILE A 105 -17.69 7.09 0.10
N GLU A 106 -18.77 6.47 -0.42
CA GLU A 106 -20.14 6.93 -0.23
C GLU A 106 -20.53 6.95 1.26
N MET A 107 -20.18 5.91 2.01
CA MET A 107 -20.45 5.84 3.45
C MET A 107 -19.75 6.97 4.23
N ILE A 108 -18.49 7.25 3.92
CA ILE A 108 -17.71 8.31 4.58
C ILE A 108 -18.26 9.67 4.17
N LYS A 109 -18.57 9.87 2.89
CA LYS A 109 -19.17 11.10 2.37
C LYS A 109 -20.47 11.43 3.09
N GLN A 110 -21.40 10.48 3.15
CA GLN A 110 -22.66 10.63 3.85
C GLN A 110 -22.46 10.97 5.34
N TYR A 111 -21.53 10.29 6.00
CA TYR A 111 -21.20 10.59 7.40
C TYR A 111 -20.68 12.02 7.58
N CYS A 112 -19.74 12.45 6.72
CA CYS A 112 -19.15 13.78 6.79
C CYS A 112 -20.18 14.89 6.50
N GLU A 113 -21.03 14.70 5.50
CA GLU A 113 -22.13 15.62 5.18
C GLU A 113 -23.12 15.75 6.34
N THR A 114 -23.49 14.64 6.97
CA THR A 114 -24.46 14.63 8.10
C THR A 114 -23.91 15.30 9.37
N ASN A 115 -22.57 15.30 9.55
CA ASN A 115 -21.92 15.79 10.78
C ASN A 115 -21.09 17.06 10.54
N ASP A 116 -21.25 17.75 9.40
CA ASP A 116 -20.53 18.97 9.02
C ASP A 116 -18.99 18.82 9.14
N VAL A 117 -18.45 17.65 8.74
CA VAL A 117 -17.01 17.36 8.74
C VAL A 117 -16.42 17.72 7.37
N PRO A 118 -15.49 18.70 7.29
CA PRO A 118 -14.77 19.00 6.06
C PRO A 118 -13.96 17.78 5.59
N VAL A 119 -14.14 17.37 4.33
CA VAL A 119 -13.46 16.22 3.76
C VAL A 119 -13.08 16.44 2.30
N SER A 120 -11.86 16.06 1.95
CA SER A 120 -11.34 16.05 0.59
C SER A 120 -11.14 14.61 0.11
N PHE A 121 -11.72 14.27 -1.05
CA PHE A 121 -11.54 12.98 -1.72
C PHE A 121 -10.65 13.15 -2.94
N ILE A 122 -9.50 12.49 -2.95
CA ILE A 122 -8.50 12.57 -4.03
C ILE A 122 -8.38 11.21 -4.70
N GLN A 123 -8.91 11.11 -5.91
CA GLN A 123 -8.77 9.89 -6.70
C GLN A 123 -7.38 9.79 -7.32
N VAL A 124 -6.71 8.66 -7.07
CA VAL A 124 -5.40 8.31 -7.64
C VAL A 124 -5.64 7.54 -8.94
N ASP A 125 -5.82 8.28 -10.03
CA ASP A 125 -6.21 7.79 -11.35
C ASP A 125 -5.09 7.90 -12.40
N THR A 126 -3.95 8.49 -12.03
CA THR A 126 -2.80 8.64 -12.91
C THR A 126 -1.51 8.17 -12.26
N LEU A 127 -0.54 7.77 -13.09
CA LEU A 127 0.79 7.40 -12.61
C LEU A 127 1.49 8.54 -11.86
N GLN A 128 1.26 9.79 -12.29
CA GLN A 128 1.85 10.95 -11.64
C GLN A 128 1.33 11.11 -10.21
N LYS A 129 0.00 11.09 -10.01
CA LYS A 129 -0.60 11.13 -8.68
C LYS A 129 -0.10 9.97 -7.78
N ALA A 130 0.03 8.76 -8.34
CA ALA A 130 0.54 7.62 -7.60
C ALA A 130 2.00 7.81 -7.15
N LYS A 131 2.85 8.45 -7.97
CA LYS A 131 4.23 8.77 -7.63
C LYS A 131 4.37 9.87 -6.58
N GLU A 132 3.39 10.77 -6.47
CA GLU A 132 3.38 11.91 -5.55
C GLU A 132 2.77 11.61 -4.19
N LEU A 133 2.23 10.40 -3.98
CA LEU A 133 1.60 10.02 -2.72
C LEU A 133 2.55 10.14 -1.54
N PRO A 134 2.11 10.74 -0.42
CA PRO A 134 2.94 10.97 0.77
C PRO A 134 3.04 9.75 1.70
N CYS A 135 2.64 8.58 1.24
CA CYS A 135 2.71 7.33 1.99
C CYS A 135 2.84 6.13 1.06
N VAL A 136 3.24 4.98 1.61
CA VAL A 136 3.05 3.70 0.93
C VAL A 136 1.55 3.46 0.81
N PHE A 137 1.09 3.32 -0.42
CA PHE A 137 -0.31 3.25 -0.80
C PHE A 137 -0.64 1.88 -1.40
N ASN A 138 -1.77 1.34 -1.00
CA ASN A 138 -2.35 0.17 -1.65
C ASN A 138 -3.48 0.61 -2.60
N ASN A 139 -4.63 0.99 -2.05
CA ASN A 139 -5.78 1.51 -2.78
C ASN A 139 -6.60 2.52 -1.97
N PHE A 140 -6.15 2.83 -0.74
CA PHE A 140 -6.80 3.75 0.18
C PHE A 140 -5.80 4.31 1.18
N ALA A 141 -5.91 5.60 1.51
CA ALA A 141 -5.15 6.21 2.60
C ALA A 141 -5.92 7.38 3.21
N VAL A 142 -5.86 7.51 4.52
CA VAL A 142 -6.51 8.56 5.30
C VAL A 142 -5.47 9.42 5.96
N PHE A 143 -5.64 10.74 5.83
CA PHE A 143 -4.89 11.76 6.55
C PHE A 143 -5.86 12.65 7.32
N TYR A 144 -5.45 13.12 8.48
CA TYR A 144 -6.19 14.08 9.29
C TYR A 144 -5.22 14.97 10.06
N LYS A 145 -5.50 16.28 10.13
CA LYS A 145 -4.62 17.28 10.72
C LYS A 145 -3.18 17.16 10.19
N GLY A 146 -3.06 17.08 8.87
CA GLY A 146 -1.78 16.99 8.19
C GLY A 146 -1.02 15.67 8.34
N SER A 147 -1.54 14.70 9.10
CA SER A 147 -0.83 13.46 9.46
C SER A 147 -1.49 12.22 8.92
N PHE A 148 -0.67 11.23 8.56
CA PHE A 148 -1.13 9.91 8.13
C PHE A 148 -1.82 9.16 9.27
N GLU A 149 -2.98 8.57 8.98
CA GLU A 149 -3.77 7.79 9.93
C GLU A 149 -3.81 6.29 9.61
N THR A 150 -4.15 5.93 8.37
CA THR A 150 -4.28 4.53 7.98
C THR A 150 -4.35 4.35 6.46
N VAL A 151 -4.03 3.14 5.99
CA VAL A 151 -4.36 2.65 4.64
C VAL A 151 -5.49 1.63 4.65
N ASN A 152 -6.05 1.31 5.81
CA ASN A 152 -7.19 0.40 5.91
C ASN A 152 -8.49 1.17 5.71
N LEU A 153 -9.47 0.52 5.08
CA LEU A 153 -10.81 1.07 4.94
C LEU A 153 -11.44 1.23 6.35
N PRO A 154 -11.75 2.46 6.78
CA PRO A 154 -12.25 2.69 8.13
C PRO A 154 -13.72 2.33 8.26
N THR A 155 -14.10 1.75 9.39
CA THR A 155 -15.49 1.77 9.85
C THR A 155 -15.85 3.17 10.33
N ILE A 156 -17.14 3.48 10.43
CA ILE A 156 -17.59 4.79 10.97
C ILE A 156 -17.07 5.01 12.41
N ASP A 157 -17.03 3.98 13.25
CA ASP A 157 -16.52 4.12 14.61
C ASP A 157 -15.01 4.38 14.64
N TYR A 158 -14.27 3.84 13.68
CA TYR A 158 -12.85 4.15 13.55
C TYR A 158 -12.65 5.57 13.02
N LEU A 159 -13.46 6.01 12.05
CA LEU A 159 -13.46 7.39 11.55
C LEU A 159 -13.74 8.39 12.69
N LYS A 160 -14.77 8.13 13.52
CA LYS A 160 -15.05 8.95 14.71
C LYS A 160 -13.87 9.07 15.67
N ARG A 161 -13.07 8.01 15.81
CA ARG A 161 -11.85 8.05 16.65
C ARG A 161 -10.75 8.90 16.02
N ILE A 162 -10.58 8.85 14.71
CA ILE A 162 -9.65 9.73 13.99
C ILE A 162 -10.04 11.20 14.22
N LEU A 163 -11.31 11.54 14.03
CA LEU A 163 -11.82 12.92 14.13
C LEU A 163 -11.78 13.51 15.55
N LYS A 164 -11.58 12.68 16.57
CA LYS A 164 -11.44 13.15 17.97
C LYS A 164 -9.99 13.49 18.37
N LYS A 165 -9.01 13.20 17.51
CA LYS A 165 -7.62 13.57 17.72
C LYS A 165 -7.41 15.06 17.52
#